data_4a92e683553eb580dfd60621596dc9c8
#
_entry.id   4a92e683553eb580dfd60621596dc9c8
#
_cell.length_a   1.000
_cell.length_b   1.000
_cell.length_c   1.000
_cell.angle_alpha   90.00
_cell.angle_beta   90.00
_cell.angle_gamma   90.00
#
_symmetry.space_group_name_H-M   'P 1'
#
loop_
_entity.id
_entity.type
_entity.pdbx_description
1 polymer ?
#
loop_
_entity_poly.entity_id
_entity_poly.type
_entity_poly.pdbx_seq_one_letter_code
_entity_poly.pdbx_strand_id
1 'polypeptide(L)'
;VVKDFTSYFLEPEADDSFLNADTGIIRRLERARNLRDLDGFIKALDDYNSSVQSLRDSGEIAAILDKKHGLPESLVIRIMTQTYDRAVSPRVDLLRKYENGTNEIYGELKSNLVYQILVETQISSSQVFVDLGSGVANVVLQAALQIGCESWGCEIMENACSLADAQKVEFEARCRLWGIQPGLARLERGDFMMNSDIRGALQRADVVLVNNEVFTPELNVSLVNLFLDLKEGCKIVSLKSFVPQNRKISNYNNNDPCNILEVEKKTYSTKSVSWKDEGGDYYIATKDSKRLQRYGDTH
;
A
#
# COMPACT_ATOMS: atom_id res chain seq x y z
N VAL A 1 15.62 -13.42 -6.29
CA VAL A 1 14.38 -14.01 -5.79
C VAL A 1 14.66 -15.34 -5.11
N VAL A 2 15.13 -16.40 -5.83
CA VAL A 2 15.28 -17.75 -5.24
C VAL A 2 16.15 -17.72 -3.97
N LYS A 3 17.35 -17.10 -3.99
CA LYS A 3 18.20 -16.95 -2.79
C LYS A 3 17.52 -16.20 -1.65
N ASP A 4 16.76 -15.16 -1.99
CA ASP A 4 16.07 -14.38 -0.98
C ASP A 4 14.88 -15.19 -0.41
N PHE A 5 14.16 -15.94 -1.28
CA PHE A 5 13.09 -16.83 -0.84
C PHE A 5 13.62 -17.83 0.20
N THR A 6 14.74 -18.50 -0.10
CA THR A 6 15.34 -19.43 0.86
C THR A 6 15.72 -18.78 2.18
N SER A 7 16.27 -17.55 2.13
CA SER A 7 16.65 -16.83 3.36
C SER A 7 15.46 -16.37 4.21
N TYR A 8 14.29 -16.18 3.60
CA TYR A 8 13.08 -15.73 4.32
C TYR A 8 12.21 -16.87 4.82
N PHE A 9 12.09 -17.95 4.03
CA PHE A 9 11.08 -19.00 4.23
C PHE A 9 11.65 -20.39 4.52
N LEU A 10 12.97 -20.59 4.44
CA LEU A 10 13.54 -21.90 4.73
C LEU A 10 14.50 -21.81 5.93
N GLU A 11 14.40 -22.78 6.84
CA GLU A 11 15.41 -22.94 7.87
C GLU A 11 16.69 -23.53 7.21
N PRO A 12 17.88 -23.12 7.64
CA PRO A 12 19.15 -23.54 7.00
C PRO A 12 19.36 -25.06 6.92
N GLU A 13 18.70 -25.81 7.78
CA GLU A 13 18.83 -27.27 7.89
C GLU A 13 17.68 -28.04 7.23
N ALA A 14 16.63 -27.35 6.75
CA ALA A 14 15.37 -27.98 6.45
C ALA A 14 15.18 -28.46 5.01
N ASP A 15 15.89 -27.92 4.01
CA ASP A 15 15.62 -28.29 2.63
C ASP A 15 16.84 -28.36 1.72
N ASP A 16 17.39 -29.56 1.63
CA ASP A 16 18.49 -29.92 0.74
C ASP A 16 18.15 -29.68 -0.75
N SER A 17 16.86 -29.65 -1.11
CA SER A 17 16.41 -29.44 -2.49
C SER A 17 16.74 -28.04 -3.02
N PHE A 18 16.75 -27.01 -2.18
CA PHE A 18 17.11 -25.65 -2.57
C PHE A 18 18.59 -25.34 -2.45
N LEU A 19 19.21 -25.80 -1.34
CA LEU A 19 20.52 -25.31 -0.89
C LEU A 19 21.67 -26.29 -1.13
N ASN A 20 21.39 -27.55 -1.50
CA ASN A 20 22.44 -28.54 -1.77
C ASN A 20 23.49 -28.00 -2.73
N ALA A 21 24.76 -28.11 -2.36
CA ALA A 21 25.88 -27.53 -3.09
C ALA A 21 26.05 -28.06 -4.54
N ASP A 22 25.57 -29.30 -4.80
CA ASP A 22 25.74 -29.98 -6.09
C ASP A 22 24.45 -30.05 -6.89
N THR A 23 23.31 -30.33 -6.22
CA THR A 23 22.04 -30.67 -6.86
C THR A 23 20.90 -29.67 -6.56
N GLY A 24 21.10 -28.75 -5.63
CA GLY A 24 20.08 -27.79 -5.22
C GLY A 24 19.64 -26.85 -6.34
N ILE A 25 18.43 -26.37 -6.26
CA ILE A 25 17.81 -25.48 -7.28
C ILE A 25 18.69 -24.25 -7.55
N ILE A 26 19.24 -23.62 -6.52
CA ILE A 26 20.11 -22.45 -6.67
C ILE A 26 21.35 -22.81 -7.51
N ARG A 27 21.98 -23.93 -7.19
CA ARG A 27 23.16 -24.38 -7.91
C ARG A 27 22.88 -24.71 -9.37
N ARG A 28 21.74 -25.36 -9.65
CA ARG A 28 21.32 -25.70 -11.02
C ARG A 28 21.03 -24.43 -11.83
N LEU A 29 20.35 -23.44 -11.27
CA LEU A 29 20.12 -22.15 -11.92
C LEU A 29 21.42 -21.42 -12.25
N GLU A 30 22.38 -21.37 -11.30
CA GLU A 30 23.67 -20.73 -11.51
C GLU A 30 24.50 -21.45 -12.60
N ARG A 31 24.54 -22.79 -12.56
CA ARG A 31 25.23 -23.60 -13.57
C ARG A 31 24.62 -23.40 -14.96
N ALA A 32 23.32 -23.50 -15.10
CA ALA A 32 22.62 -23.30 -16.38
C ALA A 32 22.86 -21.88 -16.93
N ARG A 33 22.79 -20.85 -16.09
CA ARG A 33 23.13 -19.49 -16.49
C ARG A 33 24.55 -19.35 -16.99
N ASN A 34 25.50 -19.91 -16.26
CA ASN A 34 26.94 -19.81 -16.63
C ASN A 34 27.29 -20.57 -17.92
N LEU A 35 26.61 -21.70 -18.17
CA LEU A 35 26.75 -22.52 -19.38
C LEU A 35 25.86 -22.02 -20.53
N ARG A 36 24.99 -21.01 -20.31
CA ARG A 36 23.99 -20.54 -21.26
C ARG A 36 22.99 -21.65 -21.69
N ASP A 37 22.75 -22.61 -20.81
CA ASP A 37 21.85 -23.73 -21.00
C ASP A 37 20.41 -23.27 -20.67
N LEU A 38 19.62 -22.91 -21.70
CA LEU A 38 18.27 -22.44 -21.55
C LEU A 38 17.33 -23.52 -20.98
N ASP A 39 17.44 -24.75 -21.50
CA ASP A 39 16.58 -25.85 -21.10
C ASP A 39 16.83 -26.25 -19.64
N GLY A 40 18.08 -26.35 -19.24
CA GLY A 40 18.47 -26.58 -17.86
C GLY A 40 18.01 -25.46 -16.91
N PHE A 41 18.03 -24.20 -17.38
CA PHE A 41 17.54 -23.06 -16.60
C PHE A 41 16.03 -23.12 -16.41
N ILE A 42 15.27 -23.36 -17.49
CA ILE A 42 13.81 -23.51 -17.43
C ILE A 42 13.42 -24.64 -16.48
N LYS A 43 14.04 -25.82 -16.62
CA LYS A 43 13.77 -26.98 -15.75
C LYS A 43 14.01 -26.66 -14.27
N ALA A 44 15.13 -25.99 -13.96
CA ALA A 44 15.42 -25.60 -12.57
C ALA A 44 14.43 -24.55 -12.04
N LEU A 45 13.90 -23.68 -12.91
CA LEU A 45 12.86 -22.70 -12.56
C LEU A 45 11.50 -23.37 -12.33
N ASP A 46 11.14 -24.37 -13.13
CA ASP A 46 9.91 -25.14 -12.96
C ASP A 46 9.95 -25.94 -11.64
N ASP A 47 11.10 -26.53 -11.31
CA ASP A 47 11.29 -27.20 -10.02
C ASP A 47 11.16 -26.21 -8.84
N TYR A 48 11.70 -24.97 -8.97
CA TYR A 48 11.49 -23.91 -7.99
C TYR A 48 10.02 -23.57 -7.82
N ASN A 49 9.30 -23.33 -8.92
CA ASN A 49 7.89 -22.97 -8.88
C ASN A 49 7.05 -24.08 -8.22
N SER A 50 7.34 -25.33 -8.56
CA SER A 50 6.65 -26.49 -7.98
C SER A 50 6.93 -26.64 -6.48
N SER A 51 8.17 -26.41 -6.05
CA SER A 51 8.52 -26.45 -4.63
C SER A 51 7.84 -25.33 -3.83
N VAL A 52 7.86 -24.10 -4.36
CA VAL A 52 7.15 -22.96 -3.72
C VAL A 52 5.65 -23.20 -3.65
N GLN A 53 5.06 -23.79 -4.69
CA GLN A 53 3.65 -24.15 -4.70
C GLN A 53 3.34 -25.19 -3.63
N SER A 54 4.17 -26.22 -3.50
CA SER A 54 4.04 -27.24 -2.46
C SER A 54 4.11 -26.68 -1.04
N LEU A 55 5.10 -25.81 -0.77
CA LEU A 55 5.24 -25.13 0.52
C LEU A 55 4.06 -24.21 0.85
N ARG A 56 3.45 -23.60 -0.17
CA ARG A 56 2.24 -22.80 0.01
C ARG A 56 1.04 -23.68 0.32
N ASP A 57 0.87 -24.77 -0.44
CA ASP A 57 -0.30 -25.64 -0.32
C ASP A 57 -0.26 -26.49 0.97
N SER A 58 0.94 -26.80 1.48
CA SER A 58 1.13 -27.40 2.80
C SER A 58 0.85 -26.45 3.97
N GLY A 59 0.79 -25.13 3.72
CA GLY A 59 0.63 -24.10 4.73
C GLY A 59 1.93 -23.69 5.45
N GLU A 60 3.09 -24.23 5.06
CA GLU A 60 4.37 -23.94 5.70
C GLU A 60 4.74 -22.46 5.59
N ILE A 61 4.52 -21.83 4.42
CA ILE A 61 4.76 -20.39 4.24
C ILE A 61 3.87 -19.56 5.18
N ALA A 62 2.59 -19.93 5.30
CA ALA A 62 1.66 -19.25 6.21
C ALA A 62 2.12 -19.39 7.68
N ALA A 63 2.49 -20.59 8.11
CA ALA A 63 3.00 -20.82 9.46
C ALA A 63 4.28 -20.02 9.79
N ILE A 64 5.18 -19.88 8.82
CA ILE A 64 6.38 -19.05 8.98
C ILE A 64 6.03 -17.57 9.08
N LEU A 65 5.08 -17.08 8.28
CA LEU A 65 4.61 -15.70 8.35
C LEU A 65 3.91 -15.40 9.68
N ASP A 66 3.10 -16.30 10.17
CA ASP A 66 2.46 -16.20 11.49
C ASP A 66 3.50 -16.13 12.61
N LYS A 67 4.50 -17.02 12.58
CA LYS A 67 5.63 -17.00 13.53
C LYS A 67 6.44 -15.69 13.48
N LYS A 68 6.56 -15.08 12.30
CA LYS A 68 7.28 -13.81 12.08
C LYS A 68 6.38 -12.58 12.23
N HIS A 69 5.10 -12.75 12.61
CA HIS A 69 4.12 -11.66 12.72
C HIS A 69 3.94 -10.85 11.43
N GLY A 70 3.96 -11.52 10.28
CA GLY A 70 3.75 -10.93 8.96
C GLY A 70 5.01 -10.83 8.09
N LEU A 71 4.91 -10.09 7.00
CA LEU A 71 6.02 -9.89 6.07
C LEU A 71 7.04 -8.88 6.62
N PRO A 72 8.35 -9.21 6.65
CA PRO A 72 9.38 -8.26 6.99
C PRO A 72 9.39 -7.06 6.03
N GLU A 73 9.64 -5.85 6.54
CA GLU A 73 9.69 -4.61 5.76
C GLU A 73 10.57 -4.73 4.51
N SER A 74 11.77 -5.30 4.66
CA SER A 74 12.71 -5.49 3.56
C SER A 74 12.16 -6.36 2.43
N LEU A 75 11.33 -7.36 2.74
CA LEU A 75 10.68 -8.20 1.74
C LEU A 75 9.53 -7.47 1.06
N VAL A 76 8.71 -6.73 1.81
CA VAL A 76 7.64 -5.88 1.26
C VAL A 76 8.24 -4.88 0.27
N ILE A 77 9.25 -4.10 0.68
CA ILE A 77 9.94 -3.13 -0.17
C ILE A 77 10.51 -3.81 -1.42
N ARG A 78 11.13 -4.98 -1.26
CA ARG A 78 11.70 -5.71 -2.40
C ARG A 78 10.65 -6.12 -3.42
N ILE A 79 9.53 -6.68 -2.99
CA ILE A 79 8.44 -7.10 -3.89
C ILE A 79 7.86 -5.87 -4.60
N MET A 80 7.56 -4.81 -3.86
CA MET A 80 7.02 -3.56 -4.42
C MET A 80 7.98 -2.91 -5.42
N THR A 81 9.29 -2.85 -5.10
CA THR A 81 10.31 -2.33 -6.02
C THR A 81 10.37 -3.16 -7.30
N GLN A 82 10.40 -4.49 -7.22
CA GLN A 82 10.41 -5.35 -8.40
C GLN A 82 9.17 -5.16 -9.26
N THR A 83 8.01 -4.98 -8.64
CA THR A 83 6.74 -4.73 -9.32
C THR A 83 6.78 -3.39 -10.07
N TYR A 84 7.20 -2.34 -9.39
CA TYR A 84 7.31 -0.98 -9.97
C TYR A 84 8.32 -0.93 -11.11
N ASP A 85 9.52 -1.47 -10.92
CA ASP A 85 10.61 -1.45 -11.91
C ASP A 85 10.23 -2.14 -13.22
N ARG A 86 9.33 -3.10 -13.19
CA ARG A 86 8.89 -3.82 -14.39
C ARG A 86 7.65 -3.23 -15.04
N ALA A 87 6.73 -2.72 -14.26
CA ALA A 87 5.44 -2.24 -14.77
C ALA A 87 5.41 -0.73 -15.02
N VAL A 88 5.98 0.07 -14.14
CA VAL A 88 5.86 1.54 -14.14
C VAL A 88 7.13 2.21 -14.65
N SER A 89 8.29 1.89 -14.07
CA SER A 89 9.57 2.56 -14.35
C SER A 89 9.90 2.71 -15.84
N PRO A 90 9.67 1.69 -16.72
CA PRO A 90 9.96 1.83 -18.16
C PRO A 90 9.04 2.83 -18.89
N ARG A 91 7.95 3.26 -18.26
CA ARG A 91 6.92 4.13 -18.82
C ARG A 91 6.60 5.32 -17.93
N VAL A 92 7.46 5.63 -16.96
CA VAL A 92 7.28 6.72 -15.98
C VAL A 92 7.07 8.08 -16.64
N ASP A 93 7.57 8.29 -17.85
CA ASP A 93 7.38 9.52 -18.60
C ASP A 93 5.91 9.77 -18.98
N LEU A 94 5.07 8.74 -19.00
CA LEU A 94 3.62 8.91 -19.19
C LEU A 94 2.97 9.63 -18.01
N LEU A 95 3.54 9.52 -16.81
CA LEU A 95 3.06 10.19 -15.60
C LEU A 95 3.43 11.69 -15.55
N ARG A 96 4.29 12.16 -16.42
CA ARG A 96 4.69 13.58 -16.50
C ARG A 96 3.83 14.40 -17.45
N LYS A 97 2.87 13.79 -18.12
CA LYS A 97 1.98 14.47 -19.09
C LYS A 97 0.77 15.05 -18.37
N TYR A 98 0.98 16.11 -17.58
CA TYR A 98 -0.07 16.84 -16.87
C TYR A 98 -0.43 18.15 -17.55
N GLU A 99 -1.69 18.57 -17.46
CA GLU A 99 -2.07 19.92 -17.76
C GLU A 99 -1.63 20.85 -16.61
N ASN A 100 -0.79 21.84 -16.93
CA ASN A 100 -0.33 22.81 -15.95
C ASN A 100 -1.51 23.58 -15.34
N GLY A 101 -1.62 23.56 -14.01
CA GLY A 101 -2.65 24.31 -13.27
C GLY A 101 -3.85 23.49 -12.82
N THR A 102 -3.83 22.16 -12.96
CA THR A 102 -4.86 21.26 -12.41
C THR A 102 -4.40 20.66 -11.07
N ASN A 103 -5.36 20.09 -10.29
CA ASN A 103 -5.09 19.31 -9.08
C ASN A 103 -4.40 17.96 -9.38
N GLU A 104 -4.04 17.74 -10.61
CA GLU A 104 -3.54 16.48 -11.17
C GLU A 104 -2.01 16.40 -11.18
N ILE A 105 -1.35 16.89 -10.12
CA ILE A 105 0.10 16.73 -9.96
C ILE A 105 0.40 15.38 -9.39
N TYR A 106 1.21 14.60 -10.10
CA TYR A 106 1.60 13.27 -9.67
C TYR A 106 2.72 13.30 -8.63
N GLY A 107 2.49 12.69 -7.49
CA GLY A 107 3.48 12.51 -6.43
C GLY A 107 3.25 11.20 -5.68
N GLU A 108 4.31 10.43 -5.45
CA GLU A 108 4.24 9.10 -4.84
C GLU A 108 4.76 9.10 -3.40
N LEU A 109 4.04 8.39 -2.51
CA LEU A 109 4.58 7.92 -1.25
C LEU A 109 5.46 6.69 -1.52
N LYS A 110 6.68 6.68 -1.00
CA LYS A 110 7.59 5.54 -1.17
C LYS A 110 7.27 4.43 -0.15
N SER A 111 7.64 3.21 -0.49
CA SER A 111 7.28 2.01 0.28
C SER A 111 7.65 2.06 1.76
N ASN A 112 8.73 2.74 2.15
CA ASN A 112 9.11 2.93 3.55
C ASN A 112 8.09 3.77 4.34
N LEU A 113 7.59 4.88 3.76
CA LEU A 113 6.55 5.69 4.40
C LEU A 113 5.22 4.94 4.44
N VAL A 114 4.86 4.26 3.35
CA VAL A 114 3.65 3.43 3.32
C VAL A 114 3.72 2.35 4.40
N TYR A 115 4.88 1.70 4.55
CA TYR A 115 5.10 0.70 5.61
C TYR A 115 4.85 1.28 6.99
N GLN A 116 5.44 2.45 7.28
CA GLN A 116 5.25 3.17 8.53
C GLN A 116 3.78 3.52 8.78
N ILE A 117 3.08 4.09 7.80
CA ILE A 117 1.65 4.45 7.88
C ILE A 117 0.79 3.24 8.24
N LEU A 118 0.99 2.11 7.55
CA LEU A 118 0.21 0.89 7.79
C LEU A 118 0.45 0.31 9.19
N VAL A 119 1.68 0.39 9.71
CA VAL A 119 2.00 0.00 11.10
C VAL A 119 1.35 0.94 12.11
N GLU A 120 1.47 2.27 11.91
CA GLU A 120 0.95 3.26 12.86
C GLU A 120 -0.58 3.34 12.87
N THR A 121 -1.23 3.05 11.75
CA THR A 121 -2.70 2.94 11.71
C THR A 121 -3.21 1.67 12.37
N GLN A 122 -2.35 0.69 12.62
CA GLN A 122 -2.70 -0.62 13.22
C GLN A 122 -3.80 -1.35 12.46
N ILE A 123 -3.85 -1.16 11.14
CA ILE A 123 -4.81 -1.86 10.29
C ILE A 123 -4.53 -3.37 10.28
N SER A 124 -5.59 -4.17 10.31
CA SER A 124 -5.51 -5.64 10.29
C SER A 124 -6.02 -6.24 8.97
N SER A 125 -5.76 -7.52 8.73
CA SER A 125 -6.17 -8.23 7.52
C SER A 125 -7.69 -8.36 7.33
N SER A 126 -8.48 -8.22 8.41
CA SER A 126 -9.95 -8.25 8.35
C SER A 126 -10.57 -6.89 8.05
N GLN A 127 -9.77 -5.86 7.89
CA GLN A 127 -10.19 -4.47 7.73
C GLN A 127 -10.07 -3.99 6.28
N VAL A 128 -10.62 -2.78 6.03
CA VAL A 128 -10.69 -2.16 4.70
C VAL A 128 -9.83 -0.91 4.65
N PHE A 129 -8.92 -0.87 3.67
CA PHE A 129 -8.07 0.27 3.34
C PHE A 129 -8.57 0.94 2.05
N VAL A 130 -8.61 2.28 2.01
CA VAL A 130 -8.99 3.05 0.82
C VAL A 130 -7.96 4.14 0.55
N ASP A 131 -7.51 4.28 -0.71
CA ASP A 131 -6.59 5.31 -1.19
C ASP A 131 -7.30 6.20 -2.22
N LEU A 132 -7.51 7.47 -1.88
CA LEU A 132 -8.18 8.46 -2.73
C LEU A 132 -7.14 9.25 -3.53
N GLY A 133 -7.09 9.02 -4.84
CA GLY A 133 -6.03 9.49 -5.73
C GLY A 133 -4.87 8.50 -5.73
N SER A 134 -5.13 7.24 -6.07
CA SER A 134 -4.20 6.13 -5.87
C SER A 134 -3.04 6.07 -6.88
N GLY A 135 -3.02 6.95 -7.89
CA GLY A 135 -1.97 6.98 -8.89
C GLY A 135 -1.78 5.63 -9.58
N VAL A 136 -0.54 5.13 -9.59
CA VAL A 136 -0.19 3.80 -10.11
C VAL A 136 -0.45 2.66 -9.11
N ALA A 137 -1.22 2.90 -8.06
CA ALA A 137 -1.65 1.94 -7.04
C ALA A 137 -0.55 1.43 -6.08
N ASN A 138 0.57 2.11 -5.93
CA ASN A 138 1.66 1.68 -5.05
C ASN A 138 1.17 1.37 -3.63
N VAL A 139 0.38 2.27 -3.05
CA VAL A 139 -0.09 2.17 -1.66
C VAL A 139 -1.13 1.06 -1.52
N VAL A 140 -2.07 0.97 -2.46
CA VAL A 140 -3.13 -0.06 -2.49
C VAL A 140 -2.52 -1.45 -2.53
N LEU A 141 -1.57 -1.67 -3.44
CA LEU A 141 -0.90 -2.97 -3.60
C LEU A 141 -0.03 -3.31 -2.39
N GLN A 142 0.63 -2.30 -1.80
CA GLN A 142 1.42 -2.53 -0.59
C GLN A 142 0.54 -2.85 0.62
N ALA A 143 -0.61 -2.20 0.80
CA ALA A 143 -1.56 -2.50 1.87
C ALA A 143 -2.08 -3.95 1.75
N ALA A 144 -2.46 -4.37 0.54
CA ALA A 144 -2.85 -5.75 0.26
C ALA A 144 -1.72 -6.75 0.53
N LEU A 145 -0.46 -6.41 0.23
CA LEU A 145 0.70 -7.27 0.47
C LEU A 145 1.09 -7.34 1.95
N GLN A 146 1.32 -6.18 2.55
CA GLN A 146 1.91 -6.05 3.89
C GLN A 146 0.96 -6.51 4.98
N ILE A 147 -0.32 -6.17 4.83
CA ILE A 147 -1.36 -6.42 5.84
C ILE A 147 -2.24 -7.62 5.47
N GLY A 148 -2.43 -7.88 4.18
CA GLY A 148 -3.40 -8.87 3.70
C GLY A 148 -4.85 -8.37 3.75
N CYS A 149 -5.09 -7.07 3.88
CA CYS A 149 -6.43 -6.47 3.98
C CYS A 149 -7.11 -6.30 2.62
N GLU A 150 -8.42 -6.07 2.64
CA GLU A 150 -9.16 -5.56 1.48
C GLU A 150 -8.71 -4.12 1.22
N SER A 151 -8.24 -3.82 0.02
CA SER A 151 -7.59 -2.57 -0.33
C SER A 151 -8.17 -1.98 -1.61
N TRP A 152 -8.60 -0.72 -1.58
CA TRP A 152 -9.24 -0.02 -2.69
C TRP A 152 -8.45 1.21 -3.09
N GLY A 153 -8.34 1.46 -4.39
CA GLY A 153 -7.80 2.70 -4.93
C GLY A 153 -8.71 3.29 -5.97
N CYS A 154 -8.75 4.62 -6.06
CA CYS A 154 -9.45 5.33 -7.12
C CYS A 154 -8.53 6.39 -7.72
N GLU A 155 -8.44 6.41 -9.04
CA GLU A 155 -7.60 7.34 -9.77
C GLU A 155 -8.37 7.91 -10.98
N ILE A 156 -8.26 9.22 -11.18
CA ILE A 156 -8.94 9.91 -12.27
C ILE A 156 -8.13 9.92 -13.56
N MET A 157 -6.81 9.84 -13.45
CA MET A 157 -5.91 9.97 -14.61
C MET A 157 -5.75 8.67 -15.36
N GLU A 158 -6.20 8.64 -16.61
CA GLU A 158 -6.22 7.43 -17.46
C GLU A 158 -4.83 6.81 -17.67
N ASN A 159 -3.78 7.63 -17.80
CA ASN A 159 -2.40 7.14 -17.93
C ASN A 159 -1.92 6.47 -16.63
N ALA A 160 -2.25 7.01 -15.46
CA ALA A 160 -1.94 6.42 -14.17
C ALA A 160 -2.75 5.13 -13.95
N CYS A 161 -4.05 5.12 -14.27
CA CYS A 161 -4.90 3.93 -14.23
C CYS A 161 -4.35 2.79 -15.09
N SER A 162 -3.92 3.09 -16.31
CA SER A 162 -3.37 2.08 -17.23
C SER A 162 -2.05 1.48 -16.70
N LEU A 163 -1.23 2.29 -16.02
CA LEU A 163 -0.02 1.81 -15.36
C LEU A 163 -0.35 1.02 -14.08
N ALA A 164 -1.37 1.43 -13.34
CA ALA A 164 -1.86 0.72 -12.16
C ALA A 164 -2.35 -0.69 -12.49
N ASP A 165 -3.10 -0.85 -13.59
CA ASP A 165 -3.55 -2.17 -14.06
C ASP A 165 -2.36 -3.06 -14.44
N ALA A 166 -1.39 -2.52 -15.19
CA ALA A 166 -0.18 -3.26 -15.53
C ALA A 166 0.65 -3.62 -14.29
N GLN A 167 0.72 -2.71 -13.31
CA GLN A 167 1.39 -2.94 -12.05
C GLN A 167 0.70 -4.03 -11.22
N LYS A 168 -0.62 -4.05 -11.18
CA LYS A 168 -1.40 -5.09 -10.49
C LYS A 168 -1.13 -6.47 -11.08
N VAL A 169 -1.08 -6.61 -12.40
CA VAL A 169 -0.75 -7.89 -13.07
C VAL A 169 0.65 -8.38 -12.67
N GLU A 170 1.65 -7.49 -12.71
CA GLU A 170 3.02 -7.84 -12.29
C GLU A 170 3.08 -8.15 -10.78
N PHE A 171 2.36 -7.41 -9.95
CA PHE A 171 2.24 -7.62 -8.51
C PHE A 171 1.72 -9.03 -8.19
N GLU A 172 0.62 -9.45 -8.82
CA GLU A 172 0.05 -10.78 -8.64
C GLU A 172 1.03 -11.87 -9.07
N ALA A 173 1.77 -11.65 -10.18
CA ALA A 173 2.81 -12.56 -10.62
C ALA A 173 3.96 -12.65 -9.61
N ARG A 174 4.37 -11.52 -8.99
CA ARG A 174 5.39 -11.50 -7.94
C ARG A 174 4.92 -12.22 -6.69
N CYS A 175 3.71 -11.97 -6.23
CA CYS A 175 3.15 -12.67 -5.08
C CYS A 175 3.13 -14.18 -5.29
N ARG A 176 2.74 -14.66 -6.48
CA ARG A 176 2.82 -16.10 -6.82
C ARG A 176 4.25 -16.62 -6.77
N LEU A 177 5.21 -15.88 -7.33
CA LEU A 177 6.63 -16.26 -7.34
C LEU A 177 7.22 -16.39 -5.92
N TRP A 178 6.72 -15.59 -4.98
CA TRP A 178 7.11 -15.60 -3.58
C TRP A 178 6.26 -16.56 -2.72
N GLY A 179 5.26 -17.22 -3.30
CA GLY A 179 4.33 -18.09 -2.57
C GLY A 179 3.40 -17.33 -1.60
N ILE A 180 3.26 -16.01 -1.75
CA ILE A 180 2.49 -15.15 -0.87
C ILE A 180 1.08 -14.96 -1.43
N GLN A 181 0.08 -15.07 -0.55
CA GLN A 181 -1.31 -14.72 -0.84
C GLN A 181 -1.59 -13.31 -0.29
N PRO A 182 -1.64 -12.27 -1.14
CA PRO A 182 -1.99 -10.93 -0.69
C PRO A 182 -3.49 -10.82 -0.41
N GLY A 183 -3.89 -9.73 0.27
CA GLY A 183 -5.28 -9.31 0.35
C GLY A 183 -5.85 -8.89 -1.01
N LEU A 184 -7.16 -8.63 -1.03
CA LEU A 184 -7.86 -8.21 -2.24
C LEU A 184 -7.52 -6.76 -2.57
N ALA A 185 -6.94 -6.50 -3.75
CA ALA A 185 -6.71 -5.16 -4.29
C ALA A 185 -7.71 -4.84 -5.40
N ARG A 186 -8.45 -3.74 -5.25
CA ARG A 186 -9.41 -3.23 -6.23
C ARG A 186 -8.99 -1.84 -6.69
N LEU A 187 -9.03 -1.61 -7.99
CA LEU A 187 -8.62 -0.36 -8.62
C LEU A 187 -9.80 0.16 -9.44
N GLU A 188 -10.29 1.33 -9.06
CA GLU A 188 -11.40 2.02 -9.70
C GLU A 188 -10.88 3.23 -10.49
N ARG A 189 -11.56 3.55 -11.58
CA ARG A 189 -11.23 4.69 -12.45
C ARG A 189 -12.23 5.81 -12.26
N GLY A 190 -11.76 7.04 -12.28
CA GLY A 190 -12.57 8.25 -12.27
C GLY A 190 -12.47 9.07 -11.00
N ASP A 191 -13.37 10.00 -10.85
CA ASP A 191 -13.45 10.88 -9.68
C ASP A 191 -13.95 10.11 -8.46
N PHE A 192 -13.13 9.99 -7.44
CA PHE A 192 -13.46 9.32 -6.18
C PHE A 192 -14.65 9.96 -5.45
N MET A 193 -14.94 11.25 -5.71
CA MET A 193 -16.12 11.93 -5.14
C MET A 193 -17.44 11.42 -5.76
N MET A 194 -17.39 10.90 -6.99
CA MET A 194 -18.55 10.48 -7.77
C MET A 194 -18.64 8.95 -7.93
N ASN A 195 -17.58 8.20 -7.68
CA ASN A 195 -17.53 6.76 -7.89
C ASN A 195 -18.33 6.01 -6.81
N SER A 196 -19.34 5.21 -7.23
CA SER A 196 -20.25 4.49 -6.34
C SER A 196 -19.57 3.35 -5.57
N ASP A 197 -18.61 2.65 -6.20
CA ASP A 197 -17.92 1.51 -5.60
C ASP A 197 -16.98 2.00 -4.50
N ILE A 198 -16.28 3.12 -4.74
CA ILE A 198 -15.46 3.80 -3.73
C ILE A 198 -16.33 4.31 -2.58
N ARG A 199 -17.50 4.88 -2.85
CA ARG A 199 -18.42 5.28 -1.78
C ARG A 199 -18.84 4.09 -0.91
N GLY A 200 -19.13 2.94 -1.52
CA GLY A 200 -19.42 1.69 -0.79
C GLY A 200 -18.22 1.17 0.01
N ALA A 201 -16.99 1.32 -0.50
CA ALA A 201 -15.78 0.98 0.22
C ALA A 201 -15.53 1.93 1.41
N LEU A 202 -15.72 3.24 1.23
CA LEU A 202 -15.56 4.26 2.27
C LEU A 202 -16.48 4.03 3.48
N GLN A 203 -17.74 3.61 3.26
CA GLN A 203 -18.65 3.30 4.36
C GLN A 203 -18.13 2.16 5.25
N ARG A 204 -17.30 1.28 4.73
CA ARG A 204 -16.68 0.15 5.44
C ARG A 204 -15.23 0.41 5.86
N ALA A 205 -14.63 1.51 5.39
CA ALA A 205 -13.22 1.80 5.56
C ALA A 205 -12.81 1.91 7.03
N ASP A 206 -11.69 1.28 7.37
CA ASP A 206 -10.99 1.41 8.64
C ASP A 206 -9.87 2.46 8.54
N VAL A 207 -9.23 2.51 7.37
CA VAL A 207 -8.20 3.50 7.06
C VAL A 207 -8.46 4.08 5.68
N VAL A 208 -8.44 5.40 5.60
CA VAL A 208 -8.49 6.16 4.33
C VAL A 208 -7.20 6.94 4.20
N LEU A 209 -6.51 6.82 3.08
CA LEU A 209 -5.34 7.64 2.76
C LEU A 209 -5.71 8.67 1.70
N VAL A 210 -5.23 9.89 1.91
CA VAL A 210 -5.39 11.01 0.98
C VAL A 210 -4.06 11.76 0.87
N ASN A 211 -3.37 11.60 -0.25
CA ASN A 211 -2.20 12.40 -0.55
C ASN A 211 -2.62 13.81 -1.00
N ASN A 212 -3.01 14.66 -0.04
CA ASN A 212 -3.55 15.99 -0.29
C ASN A 212 -2.48 17.11 -0.35
N GLU A 213 -1.22 16.77 -0.68
CA GLU A 213 -0.12 17.76 -0.73
C GLU A 213 -0.42 18.93 -1.67
N VAL A 214 -1.07 18.65 -2.79
CA VAL A 214 -1.38 19.63 -3.84
C VAL A 214 -2.88 19.88 -4.04
N PHE A 215 -3.75 19.31 -3.24
CA PHE A 215 -5.20 19.50 -3.37
C PHE A 215 -5.62 20.93 -3.07
N THR A 216 -6.62 21.42 -3.80
CA THR A 216 -7.17 22.75 -3.56
C THR A 216 -7.93 22.82 -2.22
N PRO A 217 -8.09 24.03 -1.65
CA PRO A 217 -8.90 24.22 -0.45
C PRO A 217 -10.33 23.69 -0.60
N GLU A 218 -10.95 23.85 -1.77
CA GLU A 218 -12.31 23.42 -2.07
C GLU A 218 -12.44 21.90 -2.03
N LEU A 219 -11.46 21.19 -2.62
CA LEU A 219 -11.43 19.72 -2.57
C LEU A 219 -11.22 19.22 -1.14
N ASN A 220 -10.33 19.87 -0.37
CA ASN A 220 -10.14 19.51 1.04
C ASN A 220 -11.42 19.72 1.87
N VAL A 221 -12.18 20.77 1.64
CA VAL A 221 -13.51 20.98 2.29
C VAL A 221 -14.49 19.89 1.89
N SER A 222 -14.54 19.53 0.61
CA SER A 222 -15.41 18.45 0.12
C SER A 222 -15.06 17.10 0.73
N LEU A 223 -13.75 16.81 0.91
CA LEU A 223 -13.25 15.61 1.59
C LEU A 223 -13.67 15.57 3.07
N VAL A 224 -13.59 16.70 3.80
CA VAL A 224 -14.06 16.75 5.19
C VAL A 224 -15.54 16.42 5.29
N ASN A 225 -16.36 16.89 4.34
CA ASN A 225 -17.78 16.51 4.28
C ASN A 225 -17.97 15.01 3.98
N LEU A 226 -17.15 14.45 3.07
CA LEU A 226 -17.16 13.01 2.77
C LEU A 226 -16.82 12.16 4.01
N PHE A 227 -15.93 12.64 4.89
CA PHE A 227 -15.56 11.94 6.12
C PHE A 227 -16.69 11.84 7.15
N LEU A 228 -17.75 12.64 7.03
CA LEU A 228 -18.95 12.47 7.86
C LEU A 228 -19.61 11.10 7.65
N ASP A 229 -19.49 10.52 6.45
CA ASP A 229 -20.09 9.24 6.08
C ASP A 229 -19.22 8.02 6.46
N LEU A 230 -17.96 8.23 6.91
CA LEU A 230 -17.10 7.14 7.38
C LEU A 230 -17.64 6.56 8.69
N LYS A 231 -17.29 5.33 8.99
CA LYS A 231 -17.63 4.73 10.30
C LYS A 231 -16.82 5.35 11.45
N GLU A 232 -17.34 5.27 12.66
CA GLU A 232 -16.64 5.70 13.87
C GLU A 232 -15.32 4.94 14.04
N GLY A 233 -14.28 5.66 14.46
CA GLY A 233 -12.93 5.12 14.63
C GLY A 233 -12.13 4.97 13.33
N CYS A 234 -12.71 5.28 12.15
CA CYS A 234 -11.97 5.31 10.91
C CYS A 234 -10.81 6.30 10.98
N LYS A 235 -9.62 5.88 10.55
CA LYS A 235 -8.42 6.70 10.52
C LYS A 235 -8.20 7.28 9.13
N ILE A 236 -8.06 8.59 9.05
CA ILE A 236 -7.77 9.33 7.82
C ILE A 236 -6.31 9.78 7.86
N VAL A 237 -5.51 9.27 6.94
CA VAL A 237 -4.09 9.63 6.80
C VAL A 237 -3.94 10.68 5.71
N SER A 238 -3.25 11.79 6.00
CA SER A 238 -3.07 12.88 5.05
C SER A 238 -1.72 13.58 5.22
N LEU A 239 -1.22 14.24 4.17
CA LEU A 239 0.03 15.01 4.23
C LEU A 239 -0.17 16.42 4.75
N LYS A 240 -1.37 16.97 4.58
CA LYS A 240 -1.79 18.24 5.20
C LYS A 240 -2.98 17.98 6.10
N SER A 241 -2.99 18.58 7.29
CA SER A 241 -4.07 18.42 8.24
C SER A 241 -5.38 18.98 7.68
N PHE A 242 -6.46 18.22 7.81
CA PHE A 242 -7.82 18.68 7.54
C PHE A 242 -8.38 19.56 8.67
N VAL A 243 -7.74 19.53 9.84
CA VAL A 243 -8.12 20.35 10.99
C VAL A 243 -7.07 21.45 11.19
N PRO A 244 -7.46 22.73 11.29
CA PRO A 244 -6.52 23.80 11.59
C PRO A 244 -5.74 23.56 12.86
N GLN A 245 -4.45 23.95 12.87
CA GLN A 245 -3.60 23.80 14.05
C GLN A 245 -4.18 24.58 15.25
N ASN A 246 -4.08 23.98 16.44
CA ASN A 246 -4.56 24.57 17.69
C ASN A 246 -6.06 24.87 17.74
N ARG A 247 -6.85 24.23 16.83
CA ARG A 247 -8.29 24.42 16.82
C ARG A 247 -8.91 23.89 18.12
N LYS A 248 -9.70 24.78 18.78
CA LYS A 248 -10.59 24.42 19.89
C LYS A 248 -12.03 24.51 19.42
N ILE A 249 -12.86 23.57 19.86
CA ILE A 249 -14.30 23.63 19.65
C ILE A 249 -14.85 24.78 20.47
N SER A 250 -15.74 25.56 19.91
CA SER A 250 -16.40 26.70 20.56
C SER A 250 -17.84 26.83 20.03
N ASN A 251 -18.66 27.63 20.69
CA ASN A 251 -20.03 27.88 20.23
C ASN A 251 -20.12 28.49 18.81
N TYR A 252 -19.08 29.16 18.36
CA TYR A 252 -19.00 29.77 17.02
C TYR A 252 -18.65 28.78 15.92
N ASN A 253 -18.02 27.65 16.24
CA ASN A 253 -17.55 26.67 15.26
C ASN A 253 -18.02 25.24 15.56
N ASN A 254 -18.97 25.04 16.46
CA ASN A 254 -19.46 23.71 16.85
C ASN A 254 -20.04 22.90 15.68
N ASN A 255 -20.59 23.57 14.67
CA ASN A 255 -21.17 22.94 13.47
C ASN A 255 -20.15 22.65 12.37
N ASP A 256 -18.86 22.95 12.59
CA ASP A 256 -17.85 22.67 11.58
C ASP A 256 -17.56 21.16 11.48
N PRO A 257 -17.68 20.55 10.29
CA PRO A 257 -17.51 19.12 10.11
C PRO A 257 -16.15 18.58 10.59
N CYS A 258 -15.09 19.37 10.55
CA CYS A 258 -13.77 18.92 10.99
C CYS A 258 -13.67 18.67 12.52
N ASN A 259 -14.66 19.12 13.30
CA ASN A 259 -14.66 18.90 14.76
C ASN A 259 -14.82 17.43 15.18
N ILE A 260 -15.30 16.57 14.29
CA ILE A 260 -15.37 15.11 14.54
C ILE A 260 -14.01 14.42 14.39
N LEU A 261 -12.98 15.13 13.96
CA LEU A 261 -11.66 14.57 13.69
C LEU A 261 -10.71 14.85 14.86
N GLU A 262 -10.18 13.79 15.45
CA GLU A 262 -9.08 13.86 16.41
C GLU A 262 -7.76 13.62 15.67
N VAL A 263 -6.86 14.61 15.66
CA VAL A 263 -5.68 14.60 14.80
C VAL A 263 -4.42 14.39 15.61
N GLU A 264 -3.62 13.42 15.17
CA GLU A 264 -2.24 13.23 15.58
C GLU A 264 -1.28 13.66 14.46
N LYS A 265 -0.30 14.47 14.81
CA LYS A 265 0.80 14.82 13.91
C LYS A 265 1.91 13.78 14.02
N LYS A 266 2.39 13.29 12.88
CA LYS A 266 3.48 12.33 12.74
C LYS A 266 4.57 12.90 11.84
N THR A 267 5.72 12.25 11.81
CA THR A 267 6.85 12.66 10.96
C THR A 267 7.34 11.49 10.12
N TYR A 268 7.85 11.78 8.93
CA TYR A 268 8.53 10.82 8.08
C TYR A 268 9.98 11.24 7.79
N SER A 269 10.82 10.26 7.52
CA SER A 269 12.25 10.44 7.26
C SER A 269 12.51 10.99 5.85
N THR A 270 13.78 11.33 5.59
CA THR A 270 14.26 11.71 4.24
C THR A 270 13.97 10.62 3.21
N LYS A 271 13.79 11.01 1.94
CA LYS A 271 13.53 10.11 0.79
C LYS A 271 12.28 9.25 0.92
N SER A 272 11.27 9.71 1.66
CA SER A 272 10.00 9.00 1.86
C SER A 272 8.90 9.36 0.86
N VAL A 273 9.11 10.42 0.08
CA VAL A 273 8.21 10.88 -0.98
C VAL A 273 9.00 11.11 -2.28
N SER A 274 8.30 11.20 -3.43
CA SER A 274 8.96 11.30 -4.73
C SER A 274 9.33 12.73 -5.14
N TRP A 275 8.76 13.76 -4.51
CA TRP A 275 8.89 15.18 -4.91
C TRP A 275 9.88 15.98 -4.06
N LYS A 276 10.41 15.43 -2.97
CA LYS A 276 11.47 16.05 -2.18
C LYS A 276 12.30 15.00 -1.44
N ASP A 277 13.53 15.35 -1.12
CA ASP A 277 14.44 14.46 -0.39
C ASP A 277 14.34 14.62 1.13
N GLU A 278 13.90 15.79 1.63
CA GLU A 278 13.77 16.08 3.06
C GLU A 278 12.62 15.29 3.68
N GLY A 279 12.74 15.04 4.96
CA GLY A 279 11.65 14.54 5.78
C GLY A 279 10.51 15.54 5.91
N GLY A 280 9.42 15.14 6.51
CA GLY A 280 8.27 16.01 6.68
C GLY A 280 7.24 15.48 7.66
N ASP A 281 6.11 16.14 7.66
CA ASP A 281 4.99 15.81 8.51
C ASP A 281 3.88 15.08 7.74
N TYR A 282 3.13 14.26 8.43
CA TYR A 282 1.84 13.74 8.01
C TYR A 282 0.91 13.64 9.21
N TYR A 283 -0.35 13.38 8.97
CA TYR A 283 -1.37 13.45 9.99
C TYR A 283 -2.24 12.19 9.94
N ILE A 284 -2.58 11.67 11.12
CA ILE A 284 -3.58 10.61 11.29
C ILE A 284 -4.74 11.24 12.04
N ALA A 285 -5.88 11.40 11.37
CA ALA A 285 -7.11 11.91 11.96
C ALA A 285 -8.05 10.73 12.22
N THR A 286 -8.50 10.57 13.47
CA THR A 286 -9.50 9.54 13.82
C THR A 286 -10.88 10.17 13.88
N LYS A 287 -11.86 9.57 13.20
CA LYS A 287 -13.26 9.99 13.31
C LYS A 287 -13.82 9.65 14.69
N ASP A 288 -14.25 10.66 15.43
CA ASP A 288 -14.88 10.57 16.74
C ASP A 288 -16.02 11.60 16.87
N SER A 289 -17.23 11.22 16.47
CA SER A 289 -18.41 12.09 16.56
C SER A 289 -18.78 12.44 18.00
N LYS A 290 -18.34 11.66 18.99
CA LYS A 290 -18.60 11.92 20.42
C LYS A 290 -17.86 13.15 20.96
N ARG A 291 -16.86 13.67 20.23
CA ARG A 291 -16.16 14.91 20.62
C ARG A 291 -17.12 16.09 20.74
N LEU A 292 -18.09 16.19 19.85
CA LEU A 292 -19.13 17.24 19.90
C LEU A 292 -20.06 17.08 21.11
N GLN A 293 -20.43 15.84 21.45
CA GLN A 293 -21.25 15.57 22.65
C GLN A 293 -20.50 15.95 23.93
N ARG A 294 -19.22 15.51 24.04
CA ARG A 294 -18.35 15.86 25.19
C ARG A 294 -18.19 17.38 25.38
N TYR A 295 -18.19 18.14 24.28
CA TYR A 295 -18.17 19.60 24.34
C TYR A 295 -19.46 20.18 24.87
N GLY A 296 -20.63 19.68 24.41
CA GLY A 296 -21.96 20.12 24.85
C GLY A 296 -22.23 19.82 26.33
N ASP A 297 -21.72 18.70 26.83
CA ASP A 297 -21.89 18.32 28.26
C ASP A 297 -21.02 19.14 29.22
N THR A 298 -20.01 19.86 28.71
CA THR A 298 -19.07 20.65 29.53
C THR A 298 -19.32 22.15 29.50
N HIS A 299 -20.26 22.64 28.69
CA HIS A 299 -20.60 24.07 28.51
C HIS A 299 -22.10 24.28 28.46
#